data_dd685f6abc18afef4abedc5b9bd8b77b
#
_entry.id   dd685f6abc18afef4abedc5b9bd8b77b
#
_cell.length_a   1.000
_cell.length_b   1.000
_cell.length_c   1.000
_cell.angle_alpha   90.00
_cell.angle_beta   90.00
_cell.angle_gamma   90.00
#
_symmetry.space_group_name_H-M   'P 1'
#
loop_
_entity.id
_entity.type
_entity.pdbx_description
1 polymer ?
#
loop_
_entity_poly.entity_id
_entity_poly.type
_entity_poly.pdbx_seq_one_letter_code
_entity_poly.pdbx_strand_id
1 'polypeptide(L)'
;MIGEHAPQNAMADLDEIARFHDRCSDLMRELLDGLAAAPDRPRPFPEIEDAIGWPRRRIASVLGGAARMRHTEFGGRRPYRFLDDRRSPSGRWEMWADADQARAIHEAGNFARGEASS
;
A
#
# COMPACT_ATOMS: atom_id res chain seq x y z
N MET A 1 -19.59 -12.49 -10.30
CA MET A 1 -19.91 -12.16 -9.31
C MET A 1 -19.08 -12.40 -8.10
N ILE A 2 -18.82 -13.53 -7.76
CA ILE A 2 -18.12 -13.71 -6.56
C ILE A 2 -16.68 -13.25 -6.61
N GLY A 3 -16.01 -13.46 -7.70
CA GLY A 3 -14.61 -13.10 -7.83
C GLY A 3 -14.35 -11.64 -7.64
N GLU A 4 -15.34 -10.84 -7.85
CA GLU A 4 -15.16 -9.44 -7.71
C GLU A 4 -15.00 -8.96 -6.33
N HIS A 5 -15.25 -9.79 -5.39
CA HIS A 5 -15.19 -9.35 -4.00
C HIS A 5 -13.78 -9.09 -3.53
N ALA A 6 -12.79 -9.69 -4.17
CA ALA A 6 -11.42 -9.50 -3.76
C ALA A 6 -11.02 -8.04 -3.71
N PRO A 7 -11.35 -7.23 -4.72
CA PRO A 7 -10.92 -5.83 -4.71
C PRO A 7 -11.60 -4.97 -3.68
N GLN A 8 -12.61 -5.48 -3.00
CA GLN A 8 -13.36 -4.66 -2.06
C GLN A 8 -12.52 -4.18 -0.89
N ASN A 9 -11.42 -4.86 -0.59
CA ASN A 9 -10.56 -4.46 0.49
C ASN A 9 -9.47 -3.50 0.06
N ALA A 10 -9.51 -3.05 -1.18
CA ALA A 10 -8.52 -2.13 -1.71
C ALA A 10 -9.18 -0.79 -2.02
N MET A 11 -8.49 0.29 -1.71
CA MET A 11 -8.96 1.61 -2.05
C MET A 11 -8.83 1.83 -3.55
N ALA A 12 -9.87 2.38 -4.15
CA ALA A 12 -9.85 2.71 -5.57
C ALA A 12 -9.96 4.22 -5.80
N ASP A 13 -10.41 4.96 -4.81
CA ASP A 13 -10.65 6.39 -4.92
C ASP A 13 -9.35 7.15 -4.66
N LEU A 14 -8.98 8.01 -5.59
CA LEU A 14 -7.77 8.82 -5.45
C LEU A 14 -7.79 9.67 -4.19
N ASP A 15 -8.94 10.25 -3.87
CA ASP A 15 -9.04 11.09 -2.68
C ASP A 15 -8.86 10.29 -1.42
N GLU A 16 -9.37 9.08 -1.40
CA GLU A 16 -9.23 8.24 -0.22
C GLU A 16 -7.77 7.84 -0.01
N ILE A 17 -7.08 7.50 -1.08
CA ILE A 17 -5.67 7.15 -1.01
C ILE A 17 -4.84 8.34 -0.57
N ALA A 18 -5.17 9.52 -1.09
CA ALA A 18 -4.47 10.74 -0.70
C ALA A 18 -4.64 11.03 0.79
N ARG A 19 -5.86 10.85 1.32
CA ARG A 19 -6.10 11.05 2.74
C ARG A 19 -5.32 10.05 3.58
N PHE A 20 -5.26 8.81 3.14
CA PHE A 20 -4.47 7.81 3.86
C PHE A 20 -3.00 8.19 3.86
N HIS A 21 -2.48 8.59 2.70
CA HIS A 21 -1.08 8.99 2.56
C HIS A 21 -0.76 10.15 3.50
N ASP A 22 -1.68 11.09 3.64
CA ASP A 22 -1.48 12.25 4.48
C ASP A 22 -1.49 11.90 5.97
N ARG A 23 -2.29 10.94 6.35
CA ARG A 23 -2.50 10.63 7.77
C ARG A 23 -1.60 9.52 8.30
N CYS A 24 -0.99 8.75 7.45
CA CYS A 24 -0.17 7.64 7.92
C CYS A 24 1.23 8.11 8.33
N SER A 25 1.98 7.23 8.97
CA SER A 25 3.32 7.55 9.42
C SER A 25 4.28 7.71 8.24
N ASP A 26 5.41 8.35 8.50
CA ASP A 26 6.45 8.50 7.47
C ASP A 26 6.93 7.13 6.99
N LEU A 27 7.05 6.17 7.89
CA LEU A 27 7.47 4.83 7.49
C LEU A 27 6.45 4.18 6.58
N MET A 28 5.16 4.39 6.85
CA MET A 28 4.12 3.83 5.98
C MET A 28 4.15 4.51 4.61
N ARG A 29 4.41 5.81 4.55
CA ARG A 29 4.57 6.51 3.27
C ARG A 29 5.73 5.93 2.48
N GLU A 30 6.82 5.64 3.15
CA GLU A 30 7.99 5.05 2.50
C GLU A 30 7.66 3.69 1.91
N LEU A 31 6.89 2.88 2.64
CA LEU A 31 6.46 1.59 2.14
C LEU A 31 5.56 1.76 0.92
N LEU A 32 4.61 2.70 0.99
CA LEU A 32 3.72 2.96 -0.15
C LEU A 32 4.51 3.41 -1.38
N ASP A 33 5.48 4.29 -1.18
CA ASP A 33 6.31 4.75 -2.29
C ASP A 33 7.06 3.57 -2.92
N GLY A 34 7.54 2.66 -2.10
CA GLY A 34 8.22 1.48 -2.61
C GLY A 34 7.32 0.58 -3.43
N LEU A 35 6.07 0.42 -3.01
CA LEU A 35 5.12 -0.37 -3.78
C LEU A 35 4.75 0.34 -5.08
N ALA A 36 4.57 1.66 -5.00
CA ALA A 36 4.18 2.44 -6.17
C ALA A 36 5.27 2.53 -7.22
N ALA A 37 6.51 2.28 -6.84
CA ALA A 37 7.62 2.32 -7.79
C ALA A 37 7.56 1.19 -8.82
N ALA A 38 6.81 0.13 -8.52
CA ALA A 38 6.65 -0.99 -9.46
C ALA A 38 5.18 -1.40 -9.49
N PRO A 39 4.33 -0.61 -10.17
CA PRO A 39 2.89 -0.86 -10.16
C PRO A 39 2.53 -2.17 -10.87
N ASP A 40 1.42 -2.75 -10.43
CA ASP A 40 0.86 -3.98 -11.01
C ASP A 40 1.80 -5.18 -10.93
N ARG A 41 2.74 -5.14 -10.01
CA ARG A 41 3.70 -6.21 -9.89
C ARG A 41 3.62 -6.82 -8.50
N PRO A 42 2.87 -7.91 -8.34
CA PRO A 42 2.81 -8.61 -7.05
C PRO A 42 4.21 -9.08 -6.64
N ARG A 43 4.57 -8.79 -5.40
CA ARG A 43 5.89 -9.15 -4.89
C ARG A 43 5.76 -9.82 -3.53
N PRO A 44 6.42 -10.95 -3.32
CA PRO A 44 6.44 -11.57 -2.01
C PRO A 44 7.27 -10.73 -1.05
N PHE A 45 7.02 -10.89 0.25
CA PHE A 45 7.69 -10.09 1.26
C PHE A 45 9.22 -10.08 1.14
N PRO A 46 9.89 -11.20 0.90
CA PRO A 46 11.36 -11.14 0.76
C PRO A 46 11.81 -10.17 -0.34
N GLU A 47 11.07 -10.10 -1.43
CA GLU A 47 11.42 -9.19 -2.50
C GLU A 47 11.19 -7.74 -2.08
N ILE A 48 10.14 -7.49 -1.33
CA ILE A 48 9.86 -6.15 -0.82
C ILE A 48 10.93 -5.75 0.20
N GLU A 49 11.35 -6.67 1.05
CA GLU A 49 12.42 -6.42 1.99
C GLU A 49 13.67 -5.94 1.28
N ASP A 50 14.03 -6.61 0.20
CA ASP A 50 15.21 -6.23 -0.56
C ASP A 50 15.03 -4.88 -1.23
N ALA A 51 13.85 -4.64 -1.79
CA ALA A 51 13.62 -3.42 -2.56
C ALA A 51 13.62 -2.19 -1.67
N ILE A 52 13.08 -2.30 -0.47
CA ILE A 52 12.96 -1.16 0.44
C ILE A 52 14.14 -1.10 1.40
N GLY A 53 14.79 -2.24 1.63
CA GLY A 53 15.91 -2.30 2.55
C GLY A 53 15.50 -2.45 4.00
N TRP A 54 14.32 -2.98 4.25
CA TRP A 54 13.82 -3.18 5.60
C TRP A 54 13.73 -4.66 5.94
N PRO A 55 13.96 -5.03 7.20
CA PRO A 55 13.68 -6.39 7.62
C PRO A 55 12.16 -6.61 7.67
N ARG A 56 11.76 -7.87 7.49
CA ARG A 56 10.35 -8.25 7.48
C ARG A 56 9.62 -7.74 8.70
N ARG A 57 10.29 -7.78 9.85
CA ARG A 57 9.69 -7.36 11.10
C ARG A 57 9.27 -5.89 11.07
N ARG A 58 10.06 -5.05 10.41
CA ARG A 58 9.72 -3.63 10.29
C ARG A 58 8.51 -3.45 9.38
N ILE A 59 8.47 -4.17 8.27
CA ILE A 59 7.32 -4.09 7.37
C ILE A 59 6.05 -4.48 8.11
N ALA A 60 6.09 -5.61 8.83
CA ALA A 60 4.94 -6.08 9.57
C ALA A 60 4.49 -5.08 10.63
N SER A 61 5.44 -4.47 11.32
CA SER A 61 5.15 -3.48 12.35
C SER A 61 4.48 -2.24 11.77
N VAL A 62 4.96 -1.77 10.64
CA VAL A 62 4.40 -0.59 9.99
C VAL A 62 2.98 -0.89 9.50
N LEU A 63 2.77 -2.06 8.92
CA LEU A 63 1.43 -2.45 8.48
C LEU A 63 0.48 -2.58 9.67
N GLY A 64 0.94 -3.17 10.75
CA GLY A 64 0.13 -3.30 11.96
C GLY A 64 -0.22 -1.94 12.56
N GLY A 65 0.72 -1.01 12.53
CA GLY A 65 0.46 0.33 13.02
C GLY A 65 -0.59 1.07 12.21
N ALA A 66 -0.65 0.81 10.91
CA ALA A 66 -1.64 1.44 10.05
C ALA A 66 -3.01 0.77 10.14
N ALA A 67 -3.07 -0.45 10.64
CA ALA A 67 -4.31 -1.23 10.59
C ALA A 67 -5.45 -0.56 11.37
N ARG A 68 -5.12 0.01 12.52
CA ARG A 68 -6.15 0.65 13.34
C ARG A 68 -6.79 1.81 12.59
N MET A 69 -5.97 2.65 11.97
CA MET A 69 -6.47 3.79 11.21
C MET A 69 -7.30 3.31 10.02
N ARG A 70 -6.85 2.25 9.33
CA ARG A 70 -7.62 1.72 8.22
C ARG A 70 -9.02 1.29 8.66
N HIS A 71 -9.10 0.61 9.79
CA HIS A 71 -10.40 0.13 10.28
C HIS A 71 -11.30 1.25 10.77
N THR A 72 -10.75 2.25 11.42
CA THR A 72 -11.57 3.32 11.98
C THR A 72 -11.95 4.38 10.96
N GLU A 73 -11.09 4.66 9.99
CA GLU A 73 -11.31 5.78 9.08
C GLU A 73 -11.53 5.38 7.62
N PHE A 74 -11.16 4.17 7.25
CA PHE A 74 -11.19 3.76 5.85
C PHE A 74 -11.92 2.44 5.62
N GLY A 75 -12.72 2.02 6.59
CA GLY A 75 -13.51 0.80 6.43
C GLY A 75 -12.70 -0.46 6.22
N GLY A 76 -11.47 -0.47 6.72
CA GLY A 76 -10.59 -1.62 6.57
C GLY A 76 -9.94 -1.74 5.20
N ARG A 77 -10.20 -0.79 4.30
CA ARG A 77 -9.63 -0.85 2.96
C ARG A 77 -8.15 -0.46 2.99
N ARG A 78 -7.40 -1.01 2.02
CA ARG A 78 -5.95 -0.80 1.90
C ARG A 78 -5.64 0.04 0.68
N PRO A 79 -4.64 0.92 0.77
CA PRO A 79 -4.18 1.67 -0.42
C PRO A 79 -3.24 0.83 -1.29
N TYR A 80 -3.27 -0.48 -1.15
CA TYR A 80 -2.47 -1.42 -1.92
C TYR A 80 -3.25 -2.73 -1.99
N ARG A 81 -2.82 -3.63 -2.85
CA ARG A 81 -3.43 -4.95 -2.97
C ARG A 81 -2.61 -5.97 -2.22
N PHE A 82 -3.26 -7.02 -1.80
CA PHE A 82 -2.65 -7.98 -0.91
C PHE A 82 -3.23 -9.38 -1.17
N LEU A 83 -2.35 -10.37 -1.27
CA LEU A 83 -2.76 -11.77 -1.34
C LEU A 83 -2.07 -12.53 -0.22
N ASP A 84 -2.86 -13.33 0.50
CA ASP A 84 -2.28 -14.15 1.55
C ASP A 84 -1.59 -15.38 0.93
N ASP A 85 -0.94 -16.16 1.79
CA ASP A 85 -0.14 -17.28 1.32
C ASP A 85 -0.95 -18.39 0.68
N ARG A 86 -2.23 -18.45 0.96
CA ARG A 86 -3.09 -19.49 0.38
C ARG A 86 -3.48 -19.18 -1.05
N ARG A 87 -3.59 -17.91 -1.39
CA ARG A 87 -4.08 -17.49 -2.71
C ARG A 87 -2.97 -17.10 -3.64
N SER A 88 -1.83 -16.77 -3.11
CA SER A 88 -0.76 -16.26 -3.95
C SER A 88 -0.08 -17.39 -4.70
N PRO A 89 0.31 -17.15 -5.96
CA PRO A 89 1.02 -18.16 -6.75
C PRO A 89 2.35 -18.58 -6.14
N SER A 90 2.98 -17.71 -5.39
CA SER A 90 4.28 -18.01 -4.79
C SER A 90 4.17 -18.81 -3.50
N GLY A 91 2.96 -18.95 -2.95
CA GLY A 91 2.77 -19.57 -1.64
C GLY A 91 3.20 -18.68 -0.50
N ARG A 92 3.42 -17.41 -0.76
CA ARG A 92 3.84 -16.43 0.24
C ARG A 92 2.94 -15.22 0.16
N TRP A 93 2.92 -14.43 1.21
CA TRP A 93 2.18 -13.17 1.20
C TRP A 93 2.79 -12.25 0.15
N GLU A 94 1.93 -11.64 -0.66
CA GLU A 94 2.35 -10.72 -1.71
C GLU A 94 1.61 -9.42 -1.59
N MET A 95 2.30 -8.32 -1.93
CA MET A 95 1.72 -6.98 -1.91
C MET A 95 2.11 -6.23 -3.16
N TRP A 96 1.25 -5.33 -3.60
CA TRP A 96 1.58 -4.45 -4.72
C TRP A 96 0.58 -3.30 -4.76
N ALA A 97 0.93 -2.23 -5.46
CA ALA A 97 -0.01 -1.18 -5.81
C ALA A 97 -0.39 -1.38 -7.26
N ASP A 98 -1.68 -1.32 -7.58
CA ASP A 98 -2.07 -1.36 -8.99
C ASP A 98 -1.76 0.00 -9.62
N ALA A 99 -1.99 0.13 -10.94
CA ALA A 99 -1.61 1.34 -11.65
C ALA A 99 -2.31 2.57 -11.08
N ASP A 100 -3.59 2.45 -10.76
CA ASP A 100 -4.35 3.57 -10.22
C ASP A 100 -3.90 3.93 -8.81
N GLN A 101 -3.65 2.94 -7.98
CA GLN A 101 -3.16 3.18 -6.64
C GLN A 101 -1.77 3.81 -6.67
N ALA A 102 -0.90 3.31 -7.54
CA ALA A 102 0.44 3.86 -7.66
C ALA A 102 0.39 5.32 -8.09
N ARG A 103 -0.47 5.63 -9.05
CA ARG A 103 -0.61 7.01 -9.49
C ARG A 103 -1.10 7.89 -8.35
N ALA A 104 -2.07 7.43 -7.58
CA ALA A 104 -2.58 8.19 -6.45
C ALA A 104 -1.52 8.43 -5.40
N ILE A 105 -0.70 7.42 -5.12
CA ILE A 105 0.38 7.54 -4.16
C ILE A 105 1.40 8.55 -4.65
N HIS A 106 1.78 8.48 -5.92
CA HIS A 106 2.72 9.43 -6.50
C HIS A 106 2.19 10.85 -6.46
N GLU A 107 0.93 11.04 -6.81
CA GLU A 107 0.35 12.36 -6.80
C GLU A 107 0.26 12.94 -5.40
N ALA A 108 -0.09 12.13 -4.42
CA ALA A 108 -0.15 12.58 -3.03
C ALA A 108 1.24 13.01 -2.55
N GLY A 109 2.26 12.23 -2.88
CA GLY A 109 3.62 12.57 -2.50
C GLY A 109 4.12 13.83 -3.21
N ASN A 110 3.79 13.95 -4.50
CA ASN A 110 4.20 15.12 -5.27
C ASN A 110 3.50 16.37 -4.78
N PHE A 111 2.23 16.26 -4.45
CA PHE A 111 1.49 17.41 -3.94
C PHE A 111 2.11 17.94 -2.66
N ALA A 112 2.43 17.04 -1.73
CA ALA A 112 3.04 17.44 -0.47
C ALA A 112 4.41 18.10 -0.71
N ARG A 113 5.22 17.52 -1.58
CA ARG A 113 6.53 18.10 -1.89
C ARG A 113 6.42 19.39 -2.67
N GLY A 114 5.45 19.46 -3.58
CA GLY A 114 5.25 20.66 -4.39
C GLY A 114 4.85 21.84 -3.55
N GLU A 115 4.00 21.62 -2.56
CA GLU A 115 3.64 22.68 -1.66
C GLU A 115 4.85 23.17 -0.87
N ALA A 116 5.66 22.22 -0.43
CA ALA A 116 6.84 22.60 0.34
C ALA A 116 7.84 23.37 -0.49
N SER A 117 7.91 23.09 -1.79
CA SER A 117 8.89 23.78 -2.64
C SER A 117 8.35 25.07 -3.23
N SER A 118 7.09 25.31 -3.08
CA SER A 118 6.53 26.55 -3.55
C SER A 118 6.77 27.65 -2.55
#